data_0e20724d61494f90c8b9dd7a8fd6e833
#
_entry.id   0e20724d61494f90c8b9dd7a8fd6e833
#
_cell.length_a   1.000
_cell.length_b   1.000
_cell.length_c   1.000
_cell.angle_alpha   90.00
_cell.angle_beta   90.00
_cell.angle_gamma   90.00
#
_symmetry.space_group_name_H-M   'P 1'
#
loop_
_entity.id
_entity.type
_entity.pdbx_description
1 polymer ?
#
loop_
_entity_poly.entity_id
_entity_poly.type
_entity_poly.pdbx_seq_one_letter_code
_entity_poly.pdbx_strand_id
1 'polypeptide(L)'
;MWLVNKGITYAESKKWAEYSFDCSDAVLDRNTKEISLFVKDVYGKPFVPGSSLKGALRTILCVDELVHDKKKLSQVQGMIESGLRKPGGGKKYLQREIKQIEVDVFHTLNIKDISKMNAVQDVMKGMIISDSKPLKISDLTLCQKIDVDTRGKRTRMPMLRECINRERRLNLS
;
A
#
# COMPACT_ATOMS: atom_id res chain seq x y z
N MET A 1 4.65 18.96 -22.22
CA MET A 1 4.47 20.10 -23.14
C MET A 1 5.44 21.24 -22.91
N TRP A 2 5.92 21.52 -21.70
CA TRP A 2 6.87 22.60 -21.43
C TRP A 2 8.17 22.47 -22.26
N LEU A 3 8.75 21.25 -22.33
CA LEU A 3 9.96 20.96 -23.12
C LEU A 3 9.76 21.29 -24.61
N VAL A 4 8.62 20.83 -25.16
CA VAL A 4 8.29 21.07 -26.58
C VAL A 4 8.13 22.58 -26.87
N ASN A 5 7.48 23.31 -25.95
CA ASN A 5 7.32 24.76 -26.09
C ASN A 5 8.65 25.52 -25.99
N LYS A 6 9.68 24.94 -25.38
CA LYS A 6 11.04 25.49 -25.31
C LYS A 6 11.93 25.00 -26.45
N GLY A 7 11.40 24.23 -27.40
CA GLY A 7 12.18 23.68 -28.51
C GLY A 7 13.19 22.61 -28.11
N ILE A 8 13.04 22.03 -26.90
CA ILE A 8 13.97 21.02 -26.37
C ILE A 8 13.61 19.67 -27.00
N THR A 9 14.58 19.07 -27.67
CA THR A 9 14.41 17.76 -28.31
C THR A 9 14.40 16.63 -27.25
N TYR A 10 13.86 15.47 -27.63
CA TYR A 10 13.90 14.28 -26.77
C TYR A 10 15.35 13.87 -26.43
N ALA A 11 16.27 13.98 -27.39
CA ALA A 11 17.68 13.66 -27.17
C ALA A 11 18.37 14.57 -26.14
N GLU A 12 17.97 15.85 -26.11
CA GLU A 12 18.45 16.79 -25.10
C GLU A 12 17.82 16.52 -23.74
N SER A 13 16.52 16.26 -23.67
CA SER A 13 15.82 15.96 -22.41
C SER A 13 16.36 14.68 -21.76
N LYS A 14 16.77 13.70 -22.56
CA LYS A 14 17.37 12.45 -22.07
C LYS A 14 18.68 12.68 -21.28
N LYS A 15 19.42 13.74 -21.57
CA LYS A 15 20.66 14.08 -20.83
C LYS A 15 20.39 14.56 -19.40
N TRP A 16 19.16 15.01 -19.13
CA TRP A 16 18.74 15.52 -17.82
C TRP A 16 17.91 14.49 -17.04
N ALA A 17 17.54 13.39 -17.68
CA ALA A 17 16.77 12.32 -17.04
C ALA A 17 17.69 11.57 -16.05
N GLU A 18 17.30 11.51 -14.80
CA GLU A 18 17.97 10.75 -13.76
C GLU A 18 17.94 9.25 -14.07
N TYR A 19 16.82 8.77 -14.61
CA TYR A 19 16.64 7.39 -15.05
C TYR A 19 15.54 7.27 -16.10
N SER A 20 15.48 6.11 -16.74
CA SER A 20 14.40 5.73 -17.66
C SER A 20 14.04 4.26 -17.49
N PHE A 21 12.77 3.90 -17.69
CA PHE A 21 12.28 2.54 -17.69
C PHE A 21 11.07 2.41 -18.61
N ASP A 22 10.62 1.19 -18.84
CA ASP A 22 9.52 0.91 -19.76
C ASP A 22 8.15 1.29 -19.18
N CYS A 23 7.24 1.74 -20.03
CA CYS A 23 5.87 2.16 -19.69
C CYS A 23 4.87 1.10 -20.13
N SER A 24 4.89 -0.11 -19.57
CA SER A 24 4.14 -1.26 -20.11
C SER A 24 2.63 -0.98 -20.27
N ASP A 25 1.90 -0.76 -19.16
CA ASP A 25 0.44 -0.63 -19.18
C ASP A 25 -0.06 0.83 -19.12
N ALA A 26 0.86 1.79 -19.08
CA ALA A 26 0.51 3.18 -18.93
C ALA A 26 0.01 3.78 -20.25
N VAL A 27 -1.24 4.25 -20.28
CA VAL A 27 -1.76 5.02 -21.40
C VAL A 27 -1.29 6.46 -21.24
N LEU A 28 -0.33 6.85 -22.06
CA LEU A 28 0.18 8.22 -22.15
C LEU A 28 -0.72 9.03 -23.08
N ASP A 29 -1.85 9.50 -22.57
CA ASP A 29 -2.68 10.47 -23.26
C ASP A 29 -2.14 11.91 -23.09
N ARG A 30 -2.77 12.88 -23.77
CA ARG A 30 -2.36 14.29 -23.72
C ARG A 30 -2.62 14.96 -22.37
N ASN A 31 -3.32 14.31 -21.46
CA ASN A 31 -3.64 14.87 -20.15
C ASN A 31 -2.44 14.75 -19.22
N THR A 32 -2.16 15.80 -18.49
CA THR A 32 -1.14 15.78 -17.43
C THR A 32 -1.54 14.78 -16.36
N LYS A 33 -0.67 13.83 -16.07
CA LYS A 33 -0.88 12.82 -15.04
C LYS A 33 0.09 13.02 -13.90
N GLU A 34 -0.40 12.80 -12.71
CA GLU A 34 0.45 12.68 -11.53
C GLU A 34 1.17 11.32 -11.57
N ILE A 35 2.47 11.33 -11.32
CA ILE A 35 3.29 10.12 -11.21
C ILE A 35 3.71 9.94 -9.76
N SER A 36 3.19 8.91 -9.11
CA SER A 36 3.64 8.47 -7.79
C SER A 36 4.94 7.66 -7.95
N LEU A 37 6.02 8.18 -7.43
CA LEU A 37 7.32 7.52 -7.48
C LEU A 37 7.37 6.31 -6.54
N PHE A 38 8.15 5.30 -6.92
CA PHE A 38 8.50 4.20 -6.02
C PHE A 38 9.47 4.68 -4.94
N VAL A 39 9.43 4.05 -3.77
CA VAL A 39 10.35 4.39 -2.69
C VAL A 39 11.78 4.01 -3.08
N LYS A 40 12.71 4.93 -2.85
CA LYS A 40 14.13 4.76 -3.18
C LYS A 40 14.97 5.14 -1.96
N ASP A 41 16.13 4.54 -1.86
CA ASP A 41 17.14 4.89 -0.86
C ASP A 41 17.84 6.22 -1.19
N VAL A 42 18.79 6.61 -0.36
CA VAL A 42 19.57 7.85 -0.55
C VAL A 42 20.47 7.83 -1.81
N TYR A 43 20.67 6.65 -2.39
CA TYR A 43 21.42 6.45 -3.63
C TYR A 43 20.51 6.33 -4.85
N GLY A 44 19.22 6.60 -4.72
CA GLY A 44 18.22 6.49 -5.79
C GLY A 44 17.85 5.06 -6.17
N LYS A 45 18.22 4.05 -5.36
CA LYS A 45 17.91 2.65 -5.64
C LYS A 45 16.55 2.27 -5.06
N PRO A 46 15.63 1.69 -5.86
CA PRO A 46 14.34 1.23 -5.35
C PRO A 46 14.52 0.08 -4.36
N PHE A 47 13.66 0.02 -3.35
CA PHE A 47 13.61 -1.12 -2.42
C PHE A 47 12.19 -1.30 -1.87
N VAL A 48 11.87 -2.48 -1.34
CA VAL A 48 10.61 -2.73 -0.66
C VAL A 48 10.82 -2.59 0.83
N PRO A 49 10.17 -1.60 1.49
CA PRO A 49 10.28 -1.45 2.93
C PRO A 49 9.71 -2.66 3.67
N GLY A 50 10.45 -3.18 4.65
CA GLY A 50 10.00 -4.26 5.51
C GLY A 50 8.73 -3.91 6.28
N SER A 51 8.55 -2.63 6.61
CA SER A 51 7.32 -2.10 7.22
C SER A 51 6.08 -2.29 6.32
N SER A 52 6.24 -2.16 4.99
CA SER A 52 5.15 -2.41 4.03
C SER A 52 4.77 -3.89 3.98
N LEU A 53 5.75 -4.79 3.99
CA LEU A 53 5.53 -6.23 4.07
C LEU A 53 4.89 -6.63 5.39
N LYS A 54 5.38 -6.07 6.51
CA LYS A 54 4.78 -6.29 7.82
C LYS A 54 3.31 -5.87 7.85
N GLY A 55 2.97 -4.72 7.24
CA GLY A 55 1.59 -4.25 7.11
C GLY A 55 0.71 -5.20 6.30
N ALA A 56 1.23 -5.72 5.17
CA ALA A 56 0.53 -6.71 4.35
C ALA A 56 0.30 -8.02 5.11
N LEU A 57 1.33 -8.55 5.78
CA LEU A 57 1.22 -9.75 6.61
C LEU A 57 0.21 -9.55 7.75
N ARG A 58 0.23 -8.39 8.41
CA ARG A 58 -0.75 -8.06 9.45
C ARG A 58 -2.18 -8.16 8.93
N THR A 59 -2.45 -7.64 7.74
CA THR A 59 -3.77 -7.71 7.12
C THR A 59 -4.16 -9.16 6.83
N ILE A 60 -3.27 -9.96 6.25
CA ILE A 60 -3.52 -11.36 5.92
C ILE A 60 -3.80 -12.17 7.20
N LEU A 61 -2.98 -12.02 8.22
CA LEU A 61 -3.15 -12.73 9.50
C LEU A 61 -4.44 -12.31 10.22
N CYS A 62 -4.83 -11.03 10.12
CA CYS A 62 -6.10 -10.57 10.66
C CYS A 62 -7.29 -11.25 9.97
N VAL A 63 -7.27 -11.31 8.64
CA VAL A 63 -8.32 -11.97 7.86
C VAL A 63 -8.36 -13.48 8.16
N ASP A 64 -7.19 -14.12 8.21
CA ASP A 64 -7.07 -15.55 8.51
C ASP A 64 -7.68 -15.89 9.87
N GLU A 65 -7.32 -15.14 10.92
CA GLU A 65 -7.86 -15.33 12.26
C GLU A 65 -9.40 -15.15 12.30
N LEU A 66 -9.93 -14.16 11.58
CA LEU A 66 -11.38 -13.91 11.52
C LEU A 66 -12.12 -14.99 10.74
N VAL A 67 -11.54 -15.51 9.67
CA VAL A 67 -12.17 -16.57 8.85
C VAL A 67 -12.23 -17.90 9.61
N HIS A 68 -11.20 -18.22 10.39
CA HIS A 68 -11.13 -19.47 11.14
C HIS A 68 -11.93 -19.44 12.46
N ASP A 69 -12.14 -18.27 13.07
CA ASP A 69 -12.94 -18.10 14.28
C ASP A 69 -14.32 -17.48 13.98
N LYS A 70 -15.31 -18.34 13.75
CA LYS A 70 -16.71 -17.90 13.45
C LYS A 70 -17.29 -17.01 14.54
N LYS A 71 -16.90 -17.16 15.80
CA LYS A 71 -17.37 -16.33 16.91
C LYS A 71 -16.82 -14.92 16.80
N LYS A 72 -15.52 -14.79 16.58
CA LYS A 72 -14.88 -13.48 16.33
C LYS A 72 -15.45 -12.82 15.08
N LEU A 73 -15.62 -13.56 14.00
CA LEU A 73 -16.22 -13.04 12.77
C LEU A 73 -17.62 -12.45 13.02
N SER A 74 -18.49 -13.17 13.73
CA SER A 74 -19.84 -12.70 14.08
C SER A 74 -19.79 -11.43 14.96
N GLN A 75 -18.86 -11.35 15.91
CA GLN A 75 -18.67 -10.16 16.75
C GLN A 75 -18.23 -8.95 15.91
N VAL A 76 -17.29 -9.16 15.00
CA VAL A 76 -16.82 -8.11 14.08
C VAL A 76 -17.94 -7.63 13.15
N GLN A 77 -18.74 -8.55 12.60
CA GLN A 77 -19.89 -8.19 11.77
C GLN A 77 -20.88 -7.33 12.55
N GLY A 78 -21.28 -7.73 13.76
CA GLY A 78 -22.16 -6.95 14.60
C GLY A 78 -21.61 -5.57 14.97
N MET A 79 -20.29 -5.47 15.18
CA MET A 79 -19.61 -4.20 15.46
C MET A 79 -19.65 -3.26 14.24
N ILE A 80 -19.36 -3.78 13.05
CA ILE A 80 -19.42 -3.03 11.79
C ILE A 80 -20.86 -2.58 11.51
N GLU A 81 -21.84 -3.46 11.61
CA GLU A 81 -23.27 -3.13 11.43
C GLU A 81 -23.74 -2.03 12.38
N SER A 82 -23.32 -2.11 13.65
CA SER A 82 -23.63 -1.08 14.64
C SER A 82 -22.95 0.26 14.30
N GLY A 83 -21.74 0.22 13.77
CA GLY A 83 -21.01 1.40 13.29
C GLY A 83 -21.70 2.03 12.07
N LEU A 84 -22.21 1.21 11.14
CA LEU A 84 -22.94 1.65 9.95
C LEU A 84 -24.25 2.37 10.24
N ARG A 85 -24.91 2.04 11.35
CA ARG A 85 -26.18 2.66 11.77
C ARG A 85 -25.99 4.04 12.42
N LYS A 86 -24.76 4.42 12.77
CA LYS A 86 -24.50 5.72 13.40
C LYS A 86 -24.51 6.82 12.34
N PRO A 87 -25.23 7.95 12.55
CA PRO A 87 -25.19 9.08 11.63
C PRO A 87 -23.80 9.74 11.66
N GLY A 88 -23.22 10.02 10.51
CA GLY A 88 -21.98 10.76 10.41
C GLY A 88 -20.89 10.04 9.60
N GLY A 89 -21.08 9.94 8.27
CA GLY A 89 -20.08 9.41 7.34
C GLY A 89 -19.07 10.47 6.92
N GLY A 90 -17.98 10.62 7.66
CA GLY A 90 -16.80 11.41 7.24
C GLY A 90 -15.62 10.51 6.90
N LYS A 91 -14.47 11.13 6.56
CA LYS A 91 -13.19 10.41 6.29
C LYS A 91 -12.75 9.43 7.40
N LYS A 92 -13.35 9.52 8.59
CA LYS A 92 -13.05 8.68 9.78
C LYS A 92 -14.11 7.60 10.04
N TYR A 93 -14.95 7.33 9.08
CA TYR A 93 -16.00 6.31 9.18
C TYR A 93 -15.41 4.93 9.46
N LEU A 94 -15.98 4.20 10.41
CA LEU A 94 -15.52 2.89 10.90
C LEU A 94 -14.07 2.83 11.45
N GLN A 95 -13.41 3.96 11.67
CA GLN A 95 -12.02 3.96 12.13
C GLN A 95 -11.86 3.38 13.55
N ARG A 96 -12.87 3.59 14.41
CA ARG A 96 -12.89 3.03 15.78
C ARG A 96 -13.07 1.52 15.76
N GLU A 97 -13.98 1.05 14.92
CA GLU A 97 -14.29 -0.35 14.72
C GLU A 97 -13.09 -1.11 14.17
N ILE A 98 -12.42 -0.58 13.15
CA ILE A 98 -11.19 -1.15 12.58
C ILE A 98 -10.10 -1.24 13.65
N LYS A 99 -9.87 -0.17 14.42
CA LYS A 99 -8.88 -0.18 15.50
C LYS A 99 -9.21 -1.20 16.57
N GLN A 100 -10.48 -1.38 16.92
CA GLN A 100 -10.90 -2.38 17.89
C GLN A 100 -10.66 -3.80 17.38
N ILE A 101 -10.93 -4.08 16.11
CA ILE A 101 -10.64 -5.37 15.47
C ILE A 101 -9.15 -5.69 15.56
N GLU A 102 -8.28 -4.74 15.24
CA GLU A 102 -6.83 -4.93 15.34
C GLU A 102 -6.39 -5.24 16.78
N VAL A 103 -6.96 -4.53 17.76
CA VAL A 103 -6.67 -4.78 19.18
C VAL A 103 -7.13 -6.19 19.59
N ASP A 104 -8.31 -6.62 19.17
CA ASP A 104 -8.85 -7.91 19.56
C ASP A 104 -8.10 -9.09 18.93
N VAL A 105 -7.53 -8.89 17.74
CA VAL A 105 -6.75 -9.91 17.04
C VAL A 105 -5.29 -9.94 17.53
N PHE A 106 -4.63 -8.79 17.67
CA PHE A 106 -3.18 -8.75 17.84
C PHE A 106 -2.70 -8.43 19.26
N HIS A 107 -3.53 -7.78 20.13
CA HIS A 107 -3.10 -7.43 21.47
C HIS A 107 -3.33 -8.59 22.44
N THR A 108 -2.55 -9.64 22.29
CA THR A 108 -2.72 -10.94 22.99
C THR A 108 -1.61 -11.29 23.98
N LEU A 109 -0.58 -10.43 24.16
CA LEU A 109 0.55 -10.72 25.07
C LEU A 109 0.17 -10.73 26.54
N ASN A 110 -0.96 -10.12 26.92
CA ASN A 110 -1.48 -10.09 28.30
C ASN A 110 -0.46 -9.64 29.36
N ILE A 111 0.36 -8.66 29.01
CA ILE A 111 1.36 -8.10 29.93
C ILE A 111 0.63 -7.41 31.09
N LYS A 112 1.00 -7.79 32.33
CA LYS A 112 0.39 -7.25 33.55
C LYS A 112 0.56 -5.73 33.63
N ASP A 113 -0.39 -5.08 34.27
CA ASP A 113 -0.41 -3.63 34.55
C ASP A 113 -0.37 -2.73 33.30
N ILE A 114 -0.59 -3.29 32.11
CA ILE A 114 -0.65 -2.55 30.84
C ILE A 114 -2.03 -2.74 30.18
N SER A 115 -2.66 -1.62 29.84
CA SER A 115 -3.95 -1.65 29.12
C SER A 115 -3.87 -2.49 27.85
N LYS A 116 -4.91 -3.27 27.56
CA LYS A 116 -5.06 -4.03 26.30
C LYS A 116 -4.92 -3.13 25.06
N MET A 117 -5.33 -1.88 25.14
CA MET A 117 -5.23 -0.90 24.05
C MET A 117 -3.79 -0.43 23.77
N ASN A 118 -2.85 -0.71 24.69
CA ASN A 118 -1.46 -0.30 24.53
C ASN A 118 -0.78 -1.14 23.45
N ALA A 119 -0.05 -0.48 22.56
CA ALA A 119 0.70 -1.13 21.49
C ALA A 119 1.76 -2.15 22.00
N VAL A 120 2.13 -2.11 23.27
CA VAL A 120 3.04 -3.10 23.87
C VAL A 120 2.40 -4.48 23.94
N GLN A 121 1.07 -4.57 23.96
CA GLN A 121 0.33 -5.84 23.95
C GLN A 121 0.30 -6.53 22.57
N ASP A 122 0.76 -5.85 21.51
CA ASP A 122 0.71 -6.34 20.15
C ASP A 122 1.77 -7.42 19.89
N VAL A 123 1.32 -8.63 19.62
CA VAL A 123 2.18 -9.80 19.33
C VAL A 123 3.06 -9.58 18.09
N MET A 124 2.60 -8.76 17.13
CA MET A 124 3.40 -8.45 15.94
C MET A 124 4.67 -7.63 16.24
N LYS A 125 4.83 -7.11 17.45
CA LYS A 125 6.09 -6.46 17.87
C LYS A 125 7.29 -7.39 17.82
N GLY A 126 7.10 -8.66 18.12
CA GLY A 126 8.16 -9.66 18.03
C GLY A 126 8.62 -9.97 16.61
N MET A 127 7.84 -9.58 15.59
CA MET A 127 8.19 -9.78 14.19
C MET A 127 9.00 -8.61 13.66
N ILE A 128 10.22 -8.87 13.22
CA ILE A 128 11.10 -7.91 12.54
C ILE A 128 11.22 -8.34 11.08
N ILE A 129 10.93 -7.44 10.15
CA ILE A 129 11.08 -7.66 8.71
C ILE A 129 12.01 -6.58 8.19
N SER A 130 13.14 -6.98 7.66
CA SER A 130 14.12 -6.07 7.05
C SER A 130 13.60 -5.54 5.70
N ASP A 131 14.15 -4.42 5.28
CA ASP A 131 13.96 -3.92 3.93
C ASP A 131 14.56 -4.91 2.92
N SER A 132 14.01 -4.97 1.72
CA SER A 132 14.58 -5.79 0.66
C SER A 132 15.97 -5.31 0.25
N LYS A 133 16.75 -6.17 -0.39
CA LYS A 133 17.92 -5.71 -1.13
C LYS A 133 17.52 -4.67 -2.18
N PRO A 134 18.37 -3.69 -2.48
CA PRO A 134 18.11 -2.70 -3.51
C PRO A 134 17.80 -3.38 -4.86
N LEU A 135 16.78 -2.87 -5.54
CA LEU A 135 16.37 -3.27 -6.88
C LEU A 135 17.10 -2.40 -7.91
N LYS A 136 17.11 -2.85 -9.16
CA LYS A 136 17.56 -2.03 -10.28
C LYS A 136 16.41 -1.14 -10.76
N ILE A 137 16.70 0.02 -11.30
CA ILE A 137 15.68 0.88 -11.94
C ILE A 137 14.96 0.13 -13.07
N SER A 138 15.68 -0.73 -13.81
CA SER A 138 15.10 -1.59 -14.86
C SER A 138 14.07 -2.61 -14.34
N ASP A 139 13.99 -2.80 -13.04
CA ASP A 139 12.99 -3.68 -12.41
C ASP A 139 11.67 -2.95 -12.15
N LEU A 140 11.63 -1.64 -12.40
CA LEU A 140 10.42 -0.83 -12.31
C LEU A 140 9.70 -0.74 -13.64
N THR A 141 8.41 -0.52 -13.58
CA THR A 141 7.53 -0.22 -14.71
C THR A 141 6.51 0.84 -14.29
N LEU A 142 5.89 1.49 -15.25
CA LEU A 142 4.87 2.50 -14.99
C LEU A 142 3.47 1.89 -15.16
N CYS A 143 2.70 1.88 -14.09
CA CYS A 143 1.35 1.31 -14.09
C CYS A 143 0.28 2.41 -13.99
N GLN A 144 -0.83 2.20 -14.70
CA GLN A 144 -2.02 3.03 -14.61
C GLN A 144 -2.85 2.63 -13.39
N LYS A 145 -3.18 3.58 -12.51
CA LYS A 145 -4.14 3.33 -11.45
C LYS A 145 -5.55 3.16 -12.04
N ILE A 146 -6.20 2.07 -11.66
CA ILE A 146 -7.59 1.76 -12.03
C ILE A 146 -8.38 1.59 -10.75
N ASP A 147 -9.47 2.35 -10.61
CA ASP A 147 -10.44 2.13 -9.54
C ASP A 147 -11.53 1.18 -10.04
N VAL A 148 -11.88 0.21 -9.19
CA VAL A 148 -12.94 -0.77 -9.46
C VAL A 148 -14.02 -0.58 -8.41
N ASP A 149 -15.24 -0.26 -8.84
CA ASP A 149 -16.38 -0.15 -7.92
C ASP A 149 -16.93 -1.53 -7.51
N THR A 150 -17.86 -1.54 -6.57
CA THR A 150 -18.50 -2.77 -6.07
C THR A 150 -19.31 -3.52 -7.13
N ARG A 151 -19.60 -2.89 -8.28
CA ARG A 151 -20.30 -3.49 -9.43
C ARG A 151 -19.33 -3.99 -10.49
N GLY A 152 -18.02 -3.89 -10.24
CA GLY A 152 -16.97 -4.30 -11.18
C GLY A 152 -16.66 -3.28 -12.27
N LYS A 153 -17.27 -2.09 -12.27
CA LYS A 153 -16.95 -1.04 -13.23
C LYS A 153 -15.54 -0.49 -12.98
N ARG A 154 -14.73 -0.48 -14.02
CA ARG A 154 -13.35 0.00 -13.98
C ARG A 154 -13.27 1.44 -14.47
N THR A 155 -12.64 2.30 -13.69
CA THR A 155 -12.40 3.71 -14.04
C THR A 155 -10.91 4.00 -13.99
N ARG A 156 -10.31 4.46 -15.09
CA ARG A 156 -8.91 4.88 -15.12
C ARG A 156 -8.77 6.21 -14.38
N MET A 157 -7.88 6.25 -13.40
CA MET A 157 -7.56 7.48 -12.68
C MET A 157 -6.45 8.24 -13.40
N PRO A 158 -6.44 9.59 -13.35
CA PRO A 158 -5.36 10.40 -13.93
C PRO A 158 -4.08 10.32 -13.07
N MET A 159 -3.70 9.12 -12.67
CA MET A 159 -2.55 8.84 -11.82
C MET A 159 -1.80 7.62 -12.33
N LEU A 160 -0.51 7.78 -12.47
CA LEU A 160 0.44 6.71 -12.80
C LEU A 160 1.27 6.39 -11.54
N ARG A 161 1.77 5.19 -11.45
CA ARG A 161 2.65 4.75 -10.36
C ARG A 161 3.83 3.97 -10.89
N GLU A 162 5.00 4.25 -10.37
CA GLU A 162 6.12 3.34 -10.50
C GLU A 162 5.83 2.09 -9.67
N CYS A 163 5.91 0.94 -10.31
CA CYS A 163 5.64 -0.37 -9.71
C CYS A 163 6.78 -1.32 -10.03
N ILE A 164 6.95 -2.36 -9.23
CA ILE A 164 7.86 -3.45 -9.55
C ILE A 164 7.28 -4.25 -10.70
N ASN A 165 8.11 -4.59 -11.69
CA ASN A 165 7.71 -5.44 -12.80
C ASN A 165 7.26 -6.82 -12.26
N ARG A 166 6.12 -7.32 -12.76
CA ARG A 166 5.46 -8.55 -12.32
C ARG A 166 6.37 -9.78 -12.35
N GLU A 167 7.32 -9.84 -13.26
CA GLU A 167 8.20 -11.00 -13.44
C GLU A 167 9.38 -11.03 -12.45
N ARG A 168 9.54 -9.99 -11.63
CA ARG A 168 10.65 -9.93 -10.67
C ARG A 168 10.34 -10.66 -9.37
N ARG A 169 11.25 -11.55 -8.99
CA ARG A 169 11.28 -12.15 -7.65
C ARG A 169 12.05 -11.24 -6.70
N LEU A 170 11.46 -10.94 -5.55
CA LEU A 170 12.10 -10.17 -4.48
C LEU A 170 12.98 -11.09 -3.64
N ASN A 171 14.23 -10.72 -3.45
CA ASN A 171 15.11 -11.37 -2.48
C ASN A 171 14.99 -10.60 -1.16
N LEU A 172 14.28 -11.17 -0.22
CA LEU A 172 14.20 -10.69 1.16
C LEU A 172 15.32 -11.36 1.96
N SER A 173 16.05 -10.58 2.70
CA SER A 173 17.09 -11.06 3.62
C SER A 173 16.52 -11.24 5.02
#